data_9a593c738486da27f3d5bd237d685485
#
_entry.id   9a593c738486da27f3d5bd237d685485
#
_cell.length_a   1.000
_cell.length_b   1.000
_cell.length_c   1.000
_cell.angle_alpha   90.00
_cell.angle_beta   90.00
_cell.angle_gamma   90.00
#
_symmetry.space_group_name_H-M   'P 1'
#
loop_
_entity.id
_entity.type
_entity.pdbx_description
1 polymer ?
#
loop_
_entity_poly.entity_id
_entity_poly.type
_entity_poly.pdbx_seq_one_letter_code
_entity_poly.pdbx_strand_id
1 'polypeptide(L)'
;PAVLAAVREADIVVGYKYYFRFIRDFVRPDAECIDTGMKRERARAEQAFEYAEQGKTVCVISSGDAGIYGMTSLIYEMKRERQSNVEIIALPGISAFQKAASLLGAPIGHDFCVISLSDLMTPWERIERRILAAAQADFVTAVYNPKSDGRYWQIYRLREIFLREGRSPETPVGYVRQAGREEQEIHITTLAAFDPETVDMFTVVLIGNSQTYTFNQNIITPRGYYRETRSEATGIGQDIMIRSFRTIETELKNRDIPLDRKWALLHAIHTTADFEMERLLYTDPNAVASLYDAIRTGNLRTIVTDVTMAASGIRKGALQRLGVEVKCYLNDERVAEMATSKGITRTQAGIRLAVEEHPDALFVFGNAPTALMELCDLIRKEKAQPAGIVAAPVGFVHVEESKHMTKPFTRIPKLIVEGRKGGSNLAATLVNAILCYPDAEQLRPGRDV
;
A
#
# COMPACT_ATOMS: atom_id res chain seq x y z
N PRO A 1 36.23 -0.72 -22.68
CA PRO A 1 37.66 -0.85 -22.90
C PRO A 1 38.21 -2.16 -22.36
N ALA A 2 37.93 -2.55 -21.08
CA ALA A 2 38.49 -3.78 -20.48
C ALA A 2 38.09 -5.07 -21.22
N VAL A 3 36.82 -5.20 -21.62
CA VAL A 3 36.34 -6.37 -22.37
C VAL A 3 37.09 -6.52 -23.71
N LEU A 4 37.26 -5.41 -24.44
CA LEU A 4 38.02 -5.43 -25.72
C LEU A 4 39.48 -5.75 -25.51
N ALA A 5 40.12 -5.28 -24.44
CA ALA A 5 41.50 -5.64 -24.11
C ALA A 5 41.58 -7.15 -23.85
N ALA A 6 40.71 -7.71 -23.01
CA ALA A 6 40.69 -9.15 -22.72
C ALA A 6 40.50 -10.01 -23.98
N VAL A 7 39.64 -9.61 -24.90
CA VAL A 7 39.43 -10.33 -26.18
C VAL A 7 40.69 -10.27 -27.05
N ARG A 8 41.40 -9.12 -27.07
CA ARG A 8 42.63 -8.94 -27.85
C ARG A 8 43.84 -9.69 -27.27
N GLU A 9 43.87 -9.88 -25.95
CA GLU A 9 44.96 -10.54 -25.27
C GLU A 9 44.78 -12.07 -25.14
N ALA A 10 43.59 -12.56 -25.40
CA ALA A 10 43.27 -13.98 -25.31
C ALA A 10 44.01 -14.84 -26.34
N ASP A 11 44.55 -15.99 -25.89
CA ASP A 11 45.06 -17.05 -26.78
C ASP A 11 43.91 -17.85 -27.36
N ILE A 12 42.87 -18.03 -26.54
CA ILE A 12 41.69 -18.81 -26.91
C ILE A 12 40.43 -17.99 -26.58
N VAL A 13 39.51 -17.89 -27.55
CA VAL A 13 38.19 -17.29 -27.34
C VAL A 13 37.13 -18.38 -27.48
N VAL A 14 36.41 -18.65 -26.39
CA VAL A 14 35.36 -19.69 -26.34
C VAL A 14 33.99 -19.04 -26.26
N GLY A 15 33.07 -19.46 -27.12
CA GLY A 15 31.75 -18.83 -27.14
C GLY A 15 30.68 -19.57 -27.94
N TYR A 16 29.47 -19.00 -27.91
CA TYR A 16 28.41 -19.43 -28.82
C TYR A 16 28.63 -18.81 -30.20
N LYS A 17 28.52 -19.60 -31.26
CA LYS A 17 28.78 -19.24 -32.65
C LYS A 17 28.24 -17.85 -33.06
N TYR A 18 27.02 -17.59 -32.68
CA TYR A 18 26.35 -16.33 -33.03
C TYR A 18 27.05 -15.09 -32.43
N TYR A 19 27.70 -15.21 -31.27
CA TYR A 19 28.36 -14.08 -30.61
C TYR A 19 29.68 -13.69 -31.23
N PHE A 20 30.37 -14.59 -31.95
CA PHE A 20 31.62 -14.28 -32.62
C PHE A 20 31.46 -13.20 -33.70
N ARG A 21 30.27 -13.08 -34.33
CA ARG A 21 29.98 -12.02 -35.31
C ARG A 21 30.17 -10.60 -34.76
N PHE A 22 30.06 -10.41 -33.43
CA PHE A 22 30.17 -9.12 -32.78
C PHE A 22 31.58 -8.77 -32.29
N ILE A 23 32.49 -9.75 -32.21
CA ILE A 23 33.82 -9.56 -31.68
C ILE A 23 34.95 -9.91 -32.63
N ARG A 24 34.62 -10.51 -33.77
CA ARG A 24 35.61 -11.06 -34.72
C ARG A 24 36.70 -10.06 -35.12
N ASP A 25 36.37 -8.80 -35.29
CA ASP A 25 37.31 -7.73 -35.66
C ASP A 25 38.25 -7.34 -34.50
N PHE A 26 37.98 -7.80 -33.30
CA PHE A 26 38.79 -7.52 -32.10
C PHE A 26 39.62 -8.71 -31.67
N VAL A 27 39.36 -9.89 -32.18
CA VAL A 27 40.16 -11.09 -31.88
C VAL A 27 41.44 -11.02 -32.68
N ARG A 28 42.59 -11.28 -32.05
CA ARG A 28 43.86 -11.28 -32.75
C ARG A 28 43.96 -12.45 -33.76
N PRO A 29 44.68 -12.29 -34.86
CA PRO A 29 44.69 -13.27 -35.96
C PRO A 29 45.16 -14.68 -35.59
N ASP A 30 46.04 -14.78 -34.57
CA ASP A 30 46.63 -16.03 -34.11
C ASP A 30 45.85 -16.66 -32.90
N ALA A 31 44.80 -16.03 -32.40
CA ALA A 31 43.97 -16.60 -31.38
C ALA A 31 43.02 -17.65 -31.94
N GLU A 32 42.85 -18.74 -31.24
CA GLU A 32 41.93 -19.81 -31.58
C GLU A 32 40.49 -19.45 -31.11
N CYS A 33 39.54 -19.56 -32.03
CA CYS A 33 38.12 -19.35 -31.72
C CYS A 33 37.37 -20.68 -31.63
N ILE A 34 36.93 -21.04 -30.46
CA ILE A 34 36.20 -22.28 -30.19
C ILE A 34 34.71 -22.01 -30.14
N ASP A 35 34.02 -22.49 -31.16
CA ASP A 35 32.57 -22.36 -31.31
C ASP A 35 31.89 -23.61 -30.74
N THR A 36 31.05 -23.39 -29.75
CA THR A 36 30.18 -24.45 -29.22
C THR A 36 28.72 -24.11 -29.55
N GLY A 37 27.97 -25.11 -29.96
CA GLY A 37 26.56 -24.94 -30.34
C GLY A 37 25.67 -24.47 -29.18
N MET A 38 24.39 -24.20 -29.48
CA MET A 38 23.36 -23.84 -28.52
C MET A 38 23.14 -24.99 -27.51
N LYS A 39 22.84 -24.68 -26.23
CA LYS A 39 22.61 -25.62 -25.13
C LYS A 39 23.85 -26.47 -24.77
N ARG A 40 25.04 -25.96 -25.05
CA ARG A 40 26.33 -26.61 -24.72
C ARG A 40 27.17 -25.78 -23.76
N GLU A 41 26.52 -25.08 -22.83
CA GLU A 41 27.17 -24.17 -21.87
C GLU A 41 28.20 -24.90 -21.01
N ARG A 42 27.89 -26.14 -20.55
CA ARG A 42 28.78 -26.95 -19.75
C ARG A 42 30.04 -27.36 -20.55
N ALA A 43 29.88 -27.86 -21.76
CA ALA A 43 30.98 -28.23 -22.62
C ALA A 43 31.89 -27.01 -22.94
N ARG A 44 31.28 -25.85 -23.12
CA ARG A 44 31.98 -24.56 -23.31
C ARG A 44 32.87 -24.22 -22.10
N ALA A 45 32.34 -24.37 -20.90
CA ALA A 45 33.08 -24.13 -19.69
C ALA A 45 34.19 -25.18 -19.50
N GLU A 46 33.93 -26.46 -19.78
CA GLU A 46 34.93 -27.54 -19.72
C GLU A 46 36.13 -27.24 -20.63
N GLN A 47 35.90 -26.90 -21.90
CA GLN A 47 36.95 -26.52 -22.83
C GLN A 47 37.73 -25.31 -22.38
N ALA A 48 37.06 -24.30 -21.82
CA ALA A 48 37.73 -23.13 -21.29
C ALA A 48 38.70 -23.48 -20.17
N PHE A 49 38.34 -24.38 -19.25
CA PHE A 49 39.23 -24.85 -18.18
C PHE A 49 40.36 -25.71 -18.73
N GLU A 50 40.12 -26.60 -19.69
CA GLU A 50 41.14 -27.44 -20.31
C GLU A 50 42.31 -26.60 -20.88
N TYR A 51 42.04 -25.51 -21.57
CA TYR A 51 43.03 -24.62 -22.10
C TYR A 51 43.69 -23.74 -21.01
N ALA A 52 42.89 -23.23 -20.09
CA ALA A 52 43.43 -22.37 -19.02
C ALA A 52 44.35 -23.16 -18.08
N GLU A 53 44.06 -24.42 -17.79
CA GLU A 53 44.92 -25.31 -16.98
C GLU A 53 46.24 -25.67 -17.71
N GLN A 54 46.32 -25.49 -19.04
CA GLN A 54 47.53 -25.59 -19.84
C GLN A 54 48.32 -24.26 -19.89
N GLY A 55 47.90 -23.23 -19.15
CA GLY A 55 48.55 -21.94 -19.07
C GLY A 55 48.19 -20.95 -20.18
N LYS A 56 47.12 -21.22 -20.93
CA LYS A 56 46.57 -20.29 -21.95
C LYS A 56 45.71 -19.21 -21.32
N THR A 57 45.74 -18.01 -21.89
CA THR A 57 44.78 -16.96 -21.58
C THR A 57 43.51 -17.20 -22.35
N VAL A 58 42.42 -17.55 -21.63
CA VAL A 58 41.13 -17.94 -22.23
C VAL A 58 40.07 -16.87 -21.97
N CYS A 59 39.41 -16.40 -23.02
CA CYS A 59 38.28 -15.48 -22.94
C CYS A 59 36.97 -16.24 -23.23
N VAL A 60 36.10 -16.34 -22.24
CA VAL A 60 34.74 -16.89 -22.43
C VAL A 60 33.75 -15.77 -22.69
N ILE A 61 33.20 -15.71 -23.89
CA ILE A 61 32.27 -14.66 -24.29
C ILE A 61 30.83 -14.97 -23.97
N SER A 62 30.11 -13.95 -23.47
CA SER A 62 28.68 -13.98 -23.19
C SER A 62 27.99 -12.73 -23.76
N SER A 63 26.73 -12.84 -24.18
CA SER A 63 25.98 -11.65 -24.59
C SER A 63 25.47 -10.89 -23.39
N GLY A 64 25.55 -9.56 -23.43
CA GLY A 64 25.15 -8.69 -22.34
C GLY A 64 26.16 -8.70 -21.19
N ASP A 65 25.69 -8.96 -19.97
CA ASP A 65 26.53 -9.14 -18.79
C ASP A 65 26.69 -10.63 -18.48
N ALA A 66 27.91 -11.10 -18.32
CA ALA A 66 28.20 -12.51 -18.08
C ALA A 66 27.69 -13.03 -16.72
N GLY A 67 27.44 -12.14 -15.75
CA GLY A 67 26.91 -12.45 -14.42
C GLY A 67 25.37 -12.49 -14.36
N ILE A 68 24.69 -11.94 -15.37
CA ILE A 68 23.21 -11.88 -15.39
C ILE A 68 22.65 -12.87 -16.41
N TYR A 69 22.25 -14.06 -15.93
CA TYR A 69 21.81 -15.20 -16.74
C TYR A 69 22.83 -15.63 -17.81
N GLY A 70 24.11 -15.31 -17.59
CA GLY A 70 25.23 -15.64 -18.46
C GLY A 70 26.10 -16.77 -17.89
N MET A 71 27.35 -16.84 -18.39
CA MET A 71 28.26 -17.95 -18.13
C MET A 71 28.99 -17.91 -16.77
N THR A 72 29.02 -16.75 -16.08
CA THR A 72 29.88 -16.53 -14.91
C THR A 72 29.62 -17.53 -13.78
N SER A 73 28.35 -17.77 -13.43
CA SER A 73 28.01 -18.71 -12.35
C SER A 73 28.46 -20.14 -12.67
N LEU A 74 28.23 -20.59 -13.91
CA LEU A 74 28.67 -21.91 -14.36
C LEU A 74 30.20 -22.07 -14.31
N ILE A 75 30.94 -21.04 -14.69
CA ILE A 75 32.39 -21.04 -14.62
C ILE A 75 32.88 -21.18 -13.18
N TYR A 76 32.29 -20.41 -12.21
CA TYR A 76 32.65 -20.53 -10.81
C TYR A 76 32.23 -21.89 -10.19
N GLU A 77 31.06 -22.42 -10.57
CA GLU A 77 30.62 -23.75 -10.13
C GLU A 77 31.57 -24.83 -10.62
N MET A 78 32.00 -24.77 -11.89
CA MET A 78 32.92 -25.72 -12.49
C MET A 78 34.33 -25.59 -11.88
N LYS A 79 34.82 -24.39 -11.59
CA LYS A 79 36.07 -24.19 -10.86
C LYS A 79 36.07 -24.95 -9.53
N ARG A 80 34.95 -24.86 -8.78
CA ARG A 80 34.77 -25.55 -7.50
C ARG A 80 34.73 -27.08 -7.70
N GLU A 81 33.96 -27.56 -8.68
CA GLU A 81 33.83 -28.98 -8.99
C GLU A 81 35.17 -29.61 -9.39
N ARG A 82 35.95 -28.90 -10.23
CA ARG A 82 37.27 -29.32 -10.69
C ARG A 82 38.39 -29.09 -9.67
N GLN A 83 38.14 -28.39 -8.58
CA GLN A 83 39.15 -27.89 -7.63
C GLN A 83 40.30 -27.14 -8.36
N SER A 84 39.98 -26.43 -9.44
CA SER A 84 40.96 -25.76 -10.29
C SER A 84 41.54 -24.49 -9.64
N ASN A 85 42.84 -24.25 -9.84
CA ASN A 85 43.54 -23.03 -9.36
C ASN A 85 43.53 -21.90 -10.40
N VAL A 86 42.91 -22.08 -11.56
CA VAL A 86 42.83 -21.04 -12.59
C VAL A 86 42.19 -19.77 -12.02
N GLU A 87 42.81 -18.63 -12.25
CA GLU A 87 42.26 -17.32 -11.91
C GLU A 87 41.11 -16.98 -12.83
N ILE A 88 40.01 -16.46 -12.29
CA ILE A 88 38.85 -16.03 -13.05
C ILE A 88 38.64 -14.54 -12.87
N ILE A 89 38.64 -13.79 -13.96
CA ILE A 89 38.35 -12.36 -13.99
C ILE A 89 36.99 -12.17 -14.69
N ALA A 90 35.94 -11.83 -13.94
CA ALA A 90 34.63 -11.50 -14.50
C ALA A 90 34.59 -10.02 -14.90
N LEU A 91 34.39 -9.76 -16.17
CA LEU A 91 34.27 -8.40 -16.71
C LEU A 91 32.80 -8.07 -16.90
N PRO A 92 32.29 -6.94 -16.33
CA PRO A 92 30.90 -6.56 -16.47
C PRO A 92 30.59 -6.08 -17.90
N GLY A 93 29.37 -6.38 -18.32
CA GLY A 93 28.79 -5.92 -19.58
C GLY A 93 27.49 -5.15 -19.37
N ILE A 94 26.84 -4.78 -20.46
CA ILE A 94 25.51 -4.15 -20.43
C ILE A 94 24.46 -5.22 -20.68
N SER A 95 23.72 -5.55 -19.64
CA SER A 95 22.63 -6.52 -19.73
C SER A 95 21.50 -6.04 -20.63
N ALA A 96 20.80 -6.98 -21.26
CA ALA A 96 19.70 -6.69 -22.17
C ALA A 96 18.60 -5.83 -21.51
N PHE A 97 18.29 -6.06 -20.21
CA PHE A 97 17.31 -5.23 -19.50
C PHE A 97 17.76 -3.78 -19.30
N GLN A 98 19.06 -3.54 -19.06
CA GLN A 98 19.62 -2.19 -18.94
C GLN A 98 19.56 -1.46 -20.28
N LYS A 99 19.92 -2.16 -21.36
CA LYS A 99 19.81 -1.60 -22.71
C LYS A 99 18.34 -1.34 -23.08
N ALA A 100 17.44 -2.28 -22.80
CA ALA A 100 16.01 -2.08 -23.02
C ALA A 100 15.46 -0.88 -22.21
N ALA A 101 15.83 -0.76 -20.94
CA ALA A 101 15.44 0.37 -20.11
C ALA A 101 15.89 1.72 -20.70
N SER A 102 17.14 1.81 -21.19
CA SER A 102 17.64 3.04 -21.83
C SER A 102 16.91 3.42 -23.10
N LEU A 103 16.31 2.45 -23.79
CA LEU A 103 15.52 2.65 -25.02
C LEU A 103 14.07 3.02 -24.71
N LEU A 104 13.57 2.60 -23.55
CA LEU A 104 12.21 2.86 -23.09
C LEU A 104 12.08 4.14 -22.25
N GLY A 105 13.20 4.79 -21.89
CA GLY A 105 13.24 5.97 -21.05
C GLY A 105 13.93 5.72 -19.71
N ALA A 106 13.20 5.79 -18.61
CA ALA A 106 13.72 5.56 -17.25
C ALA A 106 12.81 4.62 -16.41
N PRO A 107 12.46 3.42 -16.91
CA PRO A 107 11.53 2.53 -16.21
C PRO A 107 12.12 1.94 -14.93
N ILE A 108 13.45 1.79 -14.82
CA ILE A 108 14.16 1.20 -13.66
C ILE A 108 14.81 2.28 -12.77
N GLY A 109 14.22 3.46 -12.71
CA GLY A 109 14.71 4.58 -11.89
C GLY A 109 14.54 4.39 -10.39
N HIS A 110 13.75 3.41 -9.96
CA HIS A 110 13.50 3.01 -8.58
C HIS A 110 13.79 1.52 -8.38
N ASP A 111 13.38 0.94 -7.24
CA ASP A 111 13.62 -0.48 -6.94
C ASP A 111 13.00 -1.38 -8.02
N PHE A 112 13.79 -2.33 -8.45
CA PHE A 112 13.39 -3.26 -9.50
C PHE A 112 13.91 -4.68 -9.22
N CYS A 113 13.29 -5.65 -9.85
CA CYS A 113 13.77 -7.03 -9.86
C CYS A 113 13.90 -7.57 -11.29
N VAL A 114 14.70 -8.63 -11.43
CA VAL A 114 14.91 -9.33 -12.70
C VAL A 114 14.48 -10.77 -12.54
N ILE A 115 13.56 -11.25 -13.38
CA ILE A 115 13.02 -12.62 -13.34
C ILE A 115 13.20 -13.27 -14.72
N SER A 116 13.76 -14.49 -14.74
CA SER A 116 13.74 -15.33 -15.94
C SER A 116 12.56 -16.32 -15.86
N LEU A 117 11.79 -16.41 -16.93
CA LEU A 117 10.72 -17.40 -17.07
C LEU A 117 11.23 -18.76 -17.54
N SER A 118 12.55 -18.95 -17.70
CA SER A 118 13.14 -20.24 -18.08
C SER A 118 13.00 -21.24 -16.95
N ASP A 119 12.24 -22.31 -17.22
CA ASP A 119 11.98 -23.42 -16.31
C ASP A 119 12.92 -24.63 -16.55
N LEU A 120 13.92 -24.49 -17.39
CA LEU A 120 14.90 -25.55 -17.68
C LEU A 120 15.74 -25.95 -16.46
N MET A 121 16.15 -24.97 -15.65
CA MET A 121 17.03 -25.14 -14.48
C MET A 121 16.33 -24.81 -13.15
N THR A 122 15.14 -24.24 -13.21
CA THR A 122 14.37 -23.79 -12.04
C THR A 122 12.94 -24.26 -12.16
N PRO A 123 12.40 -25.03 -11.20
CA PRO A 123 11.00 -25.47 -11.24
C PRO A 123 10.04 -24.28 -11.30
N TRP A 124 8.96 -24.44 -12.07
CA TRP A 124 7.98 -23.37 -12.29
C TRP A 124 7.40 -22.81 -11.00
N GLU A 125 7.10 -23.64 -10.04
CA GLU A 125 6.54 -23.23 -8.74
C GLU A 125 7.44 -22.23 -8.00
N ARG A 126 8.76 -22.31 -8.22
CA ARG A 126 9.72 -21.36 -7.67
C ARG A 126 9.70 -20.03 -8.43
N ILE A 127 9.55 -20.10 -9.75
CA ILE A 127 9.42 -18.90 -10.61
C ILE A 127 8.13 -18.19 -10.27
N GLU A 128 7.00 -18.89 -10.18
CA GLU A 128 5.69 -18.34 -9.85
C GLU A 128 5.70 -17.63 -8.49
N ARG A 129 6.33 -18.19 -7.47
CA ARG A 129 6.49 -17.54 -6.16
C ARG A 129 7.28 -16.22 -6.25
N ARG A 130 8.31 -16.16 -7.11
CA ARG A 130 9.07 -14.93 -7.34
C ARG A 130 8.24 -13.87 -8.05
N ILE A 131 7.43 -14.26 -9.02
CA ILE A 131 6.49 -13.38 -9.73
C ILE A 131 5.47 -12.82 -8.73
N LEU A 132 4.89 -13.67 -7.89
CA LEU A 132 3.94 -13.25 -6.85
C LEU A 132 4.57 -12.24 -5.88
N ALA A 133 5.77 -12.52 -5.38
CA ALA A 133 6.49 -11.61 -4.48
C ALA A 133 6.80 -10.27 -5.15
N ALA A 134 7.20 -10.26 -6.43
CA ALA A 134 7.46 -9.04 -7.18
C ALA A 134 6.19 -8.19 -7.38
N ALA A 135 5.05 -8.84 -7.64
CA ALA A 135 3.76 -8.17 -7.78
C ALA A 135 3.31 -7.54 -6.45
N GLN A 136 3.38 -8.29 -5.35
CA GLN A 136 2.97 -7.84 -4.01
C GLN A 136 3.88 -6.73 -3.43
N ALA A 137 5.19 -6.81 -3.70
CA ALA A 137 6.16 -5.81 -3.26
C ALA A 137 6.24 -4.57 -4.16
N ASP A 138 5.41 -4.51 -5.20
CA ASP A 138 5.35 -3.39 -6.14
C ASP A 138 6.67 -3.07 -6.85
N PHE A 139 7.50 -4.09 -7.14
CA PHE A 139 8.74 -3.89 -7.90
C PHE A 139 8.44 -3.63 -9.40
N VAL A 140 9.23 -2.72 -9.99
CA VAL A 140 9.42 -2.74 -11.44
C VAL A 140 10.07 -4.08 -11.82
N THR A 141 9.53 -4.79 -12.79
CA THR A 141 9.98 -6.16 -13.08
C THR A 141 10.50 -6.28 -14.52
N ALA A 142 11.78 -6.64 -14.65
CA ALA A 142 12.38 -7.01 -15.91
C ALA A 142 12.27 -8.52 -16.12
N VAL A 143 11.69 -8.94 -17.24
CA VAL A 143 11.40 -10.34 -17.55
C VAL A 143 12.30 -10.81 -18.69
N TYR A 144 13.10 -11.84 -18.41
CA TYR A 144 13.93 -12.55 -19.37
C TYR A 144 13.28 -13.84 -19.84
N ASN A 145 13.64 -14.26 -21.04
CA ASN A 145 13.13 -15.48 -21.64
C ASN A 145 11.60 -15.58 -21.60
N PRO A 146 10.88 -14.54 -22.07
CA PRO A 146 9.43 -14.47 -21.89
C PRO A 146 8.71 -15.61 -22.62
N LYS A 147 9.18 -16.02 -23.81
CA LYS A 147 8.53 -17.05 -24.61
C LYS A 147 9.52 -17.83 -25.46
N SER A 148 9.25 -19.11 -25.72
CA SER A 148 9.92 -19.96 -26.72
C SER A 148 8.95 -21.06 -27.15
N ASP A 149 9.31 -21.88 -28.14
CA ASP A 149 8.43 -22.94 -28.66
C ASP A 149 7.97 -23.93 -27.56
N GLY A 150 8.84 -24.27 -26.61
CA GLY A 150 8.50 -25.16 -25.49
C GLY A 150 8.01 -24.45 -24.23
N ARG A 151 7.99 -23.11 -24.22
CA ARG A 151 7.63 -22.28 -23.07
C ARG A 151 6.83 -21.08 -23.56
N TYR A 152 5.51 -21.20 -23.60
CA TYR A 152 4.63 -20.20 -24.21
C TYR A 152 3.58 -19.65 -23.25
N TRP A 153 3.18 -20.39 -22.21
CA TRP A 153 2.10 -20.02 -21.29
C TRP A 153 2.56 -19.22 -20.06
N GLN A 154 3.84 -19.30 -19.72
CA GLN A 154 4.41 -18.69 -18.50
C GLN A 154 4.26 -17.16 -18.47
N ILE A 155 4.39 -16.51 -19.61
CA ILE A 155 4.23 -15.05 -19.73
C ILE A 155 2.76 -14.63 -19.55
N TYR A 156 1.79 -15.45 -19.96
CA TYR A 156 0.37 -15.22 -19.69
C TYR A 156 0.08 -15.33 -18.19
N ARG A 157 0.64 -16.35 -17.56
CA ARG A 157 0.47 -16.57 -16.12
C ARG A 157 1.09 -15.44 -15.30
N LEU A 158 2.23 -14.93 -15.71
CA LEU A 158 2.86 -13.75 -15.09
C LEU A 158 1.91 -12.55 -15.17
N ARG A 159 1.37 -12.22 -16.35
CA ARG A 159 0.42 -11.12 -16.54
C ARG A 159 -0.81 -11.28 -15.63
N GLU A 160 -1.38 -12.48 -15.58
CA GLU A 160 -2.52 -12.82 -14.73
C GLU A 160 -2.23 -12.58 -13.24
N ILE A 161 -1.07 -13.01 -12.75
CA ILE A 161 -0.65 -12.83 -11.36
C ILE A 161 -0.56 -11.33 -11.03
N PHE A 162 0.10 -10.53 -11.88
CA PHE A 162 0.22 -9.09 -11.64
C PHE A 162 -1.15 -8.40 -11.54
N LEU A 163 -2.07 -8.71 -12.44
CA LEU A 163 -3.43 -8.17 -12.41
C LEU A 163 -4.21 -8.62 -11.17
N ARG A 164 -4.12 -9.91 -10.81
CA ARG A 164 -4.79 -10.48 -9.64
C ARG A 164 -4.30 -9.89 -8.32
N GLU A 165 -3.00 -9.61 -8.21
CA GLU A 165 -2.39 -9.01 -7.02
C GLU A 165 -2.58 -7.48 -6.97
N GLY A 166 -3.45 -6.92 -7.82
CA GLY A 166 -3.87 -5.52 -7.76
C GLY A 166 -3.02 -4.54 -8.58
N ARG A 167 -2.12 -5.02 -9.42
CA ARG A 167 -1.42 -4.15 -10.37
C ARG A 167 -2.44 -3.55 -11.35
N SER A 168 -2.43 -2.21 -11.50
CA SER A 168 -3.37 -1.53 -12.40
C SER A 168 -3.32 -2.08 -13.83
N PRO A 169 -4.47 -2.33 -14.48
CA PRO A 169 -4.53 -2.66 -15.89
C PRO A 169 -3.79 -1.66 -16.81
N GLU A 170 -3.75 -0.38 -16.39
CA GLU A 170 -3.10 0.72 -17.10
C GLU A 170 -1.59 0.84 -16.82
N THR A 171 -1.02 -0.04 -15.98
CA THR A 171 0.42 -0.02 -15.70
C THR A 171 1.22 -0.14 -16.99
N PRO A 172 2.17 0.79 -17.25
CA PRO A 172 2.99 0.73 -18.46
C PRO A 172 3.82 -0.54 -18.54
N VAL A 173 3.82 -1.14 -19.71
CA VAL A 173 4.67 -2.27 -20.09
C VAL A 173 5.46 -1.89 -21.34
N GLY A 174 6.78 -1.97 -21.25
CA GLY A 174 7.66 -1.81 -22.40
C GLY A 174 8.36 -3.12 -22.71
N TYR A 175 8.46 -3.46 -23.99
CA TYR A 175 9.27 -4.60 -24.40
C TYR A 175 10.14 -4.26 -25.59
N VAL A 176 11.35 -4.80 -25.55
CA VAL A 176 12.35 -4.55 -26.58
C VAL A 176 12.86 -5.89 -27.09
N ARG A 177 12.67 -6.12 -28.36
CA ARG A 177 13.22 -7.26 -29.09
C ARG A 177 14.61 -6.89 -29.61
N GLN A 178 15.58 -7.78 -29.49
CA GLN A 178 16.96 -7.59 -29.98
C GLN A 178 17.60 -6.25 -29.54
N ALA A 179 17.45 -5.89 -28.26
CA ALA A 179 17.92 -4.62 -27.70
C ALA A 179 19.41 -4.35 -28.03
N GLY A 180 19.68 -3.23 -28.71
CA GLY A 180 21.01 -2.81 -29.12
C GLY A 180 21.58 -3.51 -30.35
N ARG A 181 20.74 -4.16 -31.15
CA ARG A 181 21.10 -4.83 -32.41
C ARG A 181 20.41 -4.18 -33.60
N GLU A 182 20.80 -4.54 -34.84
CA GLU A 182 20.23 -3.96 -36.04
C GLU A 182 18.73 -4.18 -36.19
N GLU A 183 18.25 -5.35 -35.76
CA GLU A 183 16.84 -5.74 -35.83
C GLU A 183 16.08 -5.36 -34.55
N GLN A 184 16.45 -4.25 -33.92
CA GLN A 184 15.83 -3.78 -32.69
C GLN A 184 14.40 -3.29 -32.93
N GLU A 185 13.45 -3.78 -32.11
CA GLU A 185 12.07 -3.32 -32.09
C GLU A 185 11.70 -2.87 -30.69
N ILE A 186 11.00 -1.75 -30.56
CA ILE A 186 10.61 -1.14 -29.29
C ILE A 186 9.11 -0.99 -29.27
N HIS A 187 8.47 -1.48 -28.20
CA HIS A 187 7.03 -1.39 -28.02
C HIS A 187 6.70 -0.91 -26.59
N ILE A 188 5.70 -0.03 -26.51
CA ILE A 188 5.16 0.46 -25.25
C ILE A 188 3.65 0.24 -25.28
N THR A 189 3.12 -0.34 -24.20
CA THR A 189 1.71 -0.68 -24.03
C THR A 189 1.33 -0.62 -22.55
N THR A 190 0.14 -1.10 -22.22
CA THR A 190 -0.30 -1.28 -20.82
C THR A 190 -0.35 -2.76 -20.45
N LEU A 191 -0.41 -3.07 -19.17
CA LEU A 191 -0.48 -4.45 -18.67
C LEU A 191 -1.73 -5.19 -19.20
N ALA A 192 -2.85 -4.50 -19.33
CA ALA A 192 -4.08 -5.06 -19.91
C ALA A 192 -3.97 -5.30 -21.41
N ALA A 193 -3.35 -4.38 -22.15
CA ALA A 193 -3.23 -4.44 -23.60
C ALA A 193 -2.00 -5.23 -24.08
N PHE A 194 -1.10 -5.62 -23.18
CA PHE A 194 0.08 -6.41 -23.54
C PHE A 194 -0.33 -7.76 -24.11
N ASP A 195 0.04 -8.00 -25.35
CA ASP A 195 -0.17 -9.29 -26.03
C ASP A 195 1.08 -10.17 -25.90
N PRO A 196 1.02 -11.27 -25.14
CA PRO A 196 2.13 -12.21 -25.01
C PRO A 196 2.54 -12.93 -26.31
N GLU A 197 1.72 -12.86 -27.36
CA GLU A 197 2.09 -13.43 -28.67
C GLU A 197 3.15 -12.60 -29.40
N THR A 198 3.31 -11.33 -29.05
CA THR A 198 4.26 -10.42 -29.70
C THR A 198 5.71 -10.57 -29.21
N VAL A 199 5.96 -11.40 -28.19
CA VAL A 199 7.30 -11.59 -27.63
C VAL A 199 7.87 -12.98 -27.92
N ASP A 200 9.20 -13.04 -27.99
CA ASP A 200 9.98 -14.25 -28.22
C ASP A 200 11.17 -14.35 -27.25
N MET A 201 12.06 -15.31 -27.44
CA MET A 201 13.24 -15.48 -26.58
C MET A 201 14.32 -14.39 -26.76
N PHE A 202 14.19 -13.52 -27.76
CA PHE A 202 15.08 -12.38 -27.99
C PHE A 202 14.52 -11.08 -27.39
N THR A 203 13.40 -11.17 -26.71
CA THR A 203 12.67 -10.03 -26.13
C THR A 203 12.94 -9.92 -24.63
N VAL A 204 13.11 -8.69 -24.15
CA VAL A 204 13.07 -8.34 -22.72
C VAL A 204 11.83 -7.52 -22.48
N VAL A 205 11.03 -7.89 -21.47
CA VAL A 205 9.82 -7.17 -21.06
C VAL A 205 10.07 -6.44 -19.75
N LEU A 206 9.72 -5.15 -19.67
CA LEU A 206 9.74 -4.36 -18.44
C LEU A 206 8.32 -3.99 -18.06
N ILE A 207 7.90 -4.39 -16.87
CA ILE A 207 6.58 -4.08 -16.31
C ILE A 207 6.79 -3.03 -15.23
N GLY A 208 6.10 -1.90 -15.35
CA GLY A 208 6.14 -0.82 -14.38
C GLY A 208 5.54 -1.20 -13.02
N ASN A 209 5.68 -0.31 -12.04
CA ASN A 209 5.03 -0.40 -10.74
C ASN A 209 3.86 0.59 -10.62
N SER A 210 3.27 0.73 -9.44
CA SER A 210 2.13 1.62 -9.18
C SER A 210 2.42 3.11 -9.46
N GLN A 211 3.69 3.51 -9.49
CA GLN A 211 4.13 4.89 -9.72
C GLN A 211 4.61 5.13 -11.15
N THR A 212 4.74 4.07 -11.96
CA THR A 212 5.22 4.17 -13.33
C THR A 212 4.17 4.82 -14.23
N TYR A 213 4.60 5.74 -15.07
CA TYR A 213 3.75 6.39 -16.06
C TYR A 213 4.46 6.52 -17.41
N THR A 214 3.69 6.86 -18.44
CA THR A 214 4.21 7.11 -19.79
C THR A 214 4.17 8.61 -20.08
N PHE A 215 5.25 9.17 -20.60
CA PHE A 215 5.34 10.54 -21.05
C PHE A 215 6.17 10.64 -22.34
N ASN A 216 5.62 11.25 -23.39
CA ASN A 216 6.26 11.41 -24.70
C ASN A 216 6.91 10.11 -25.20
N GLN A 217 6.17 9.01 -25.20
CA GLN A 217 6.64 7.67 -25.59
C GLN A 217 7.82 7.13 -24.76
N ASN A 218 7.99 7.62 -23.54
CA ASN A 218 8.95 7.09 -22.59
C ASN A 218 8.21 6.55 -21.37
N ILE A 219 8.70 5.44 -20.81
CA ILE A 219 8.26 4.89 -19.54
C ILE A 219 9.14 5.47 -18.44
N ILE A 220 8.54 6.03 -17.42
CA ILE A 220 9.23 6.67 -16.30
C ILE A 220 8.73 6.10 -14.98
N THR A 221 9.65 5.59 -14.15
CA THR A 221 9.38 5.28 -12.76
C THR A 221 10.10 6.32 -11.89
N PRO A 222 9.36 7.23 -11.24
CA PRO A 222 9.95 8.36 -10.53
C PRO A 222 10.68 7.92 -9.26
N ARG A 223 11.80 8.57 -8.93
CA ARG A 223 12.49 8.42 -7.64
C ARG A 223 11.95 9.34 -6.54
N GLY A 224 10.93 10.15 -6.86
CA GLY A 224 10.31 11.09 -5.90
C GLY A 224 11.01 12.45 -5.81
N TYR A 225 11.92 12.81 -6.74
CA TYR A 225 12.52 14.14 -6.79
C TYR A 225 11.49 15.25 -7.10
N TYR A 226 10.55 14.93 -7.97
CA TYR A 226 9.38 15.76 -8.27
C TYR A 226 8.16 15.08 -7.65
N ARG A 227 8.13 14.96 -6.33
CA ARG A 227 6.82 14.91 -5.69
C ARG A 227 6.16 16.20 -6.15
N GLU A 228 5.01 16.08 -6.84
CA GLU A 228 4.14 17.23 -6.92
C GLU A 228 4.15 17.84 -5.53
N THR A 229 4.72 19.01 -5.40
CA THR A 229 4.47 19.89 -4.27
C THR A 229 3.01 20.23 -4.42
N ARG A 230 2.12 19.29 -4.00
CA ARG A 230 0.85 19.71 -3.49
C ARG A 230 1.23 20.72 -2.44
N SER A 231 1.09 21.98 -2.85
CA SER A 231 1.14 23.11 -1.94
C SER A 231 0.14 22.79 -0.85
N GLU A 232 0.65 22.32 0.26
CA GLU A 232 -0.13 22.35 1.50
C GLU A 232 0.74 21.75 2.60
N ALA A 233 1.23 22.62 3.45
CA ALA A 233 1.72 22.27 4.78
C ALA A 233 0.63 21.53 5.61
N THR A 234 -0.58 21.43 5.08
CA THR A 234 -1.75 20.72 5.62
C THR A 234 -1.86 19.24 5.18
N GLY A 235 -1.11 18.78 4.17
CA GLY A 235 -1.30 17.45 3.58
C GLY A 235 -0.67 16.29 4.35
N ILE A 236 0.40 16.50 5.15
CA ILE A 236 1.14 15.39 5.78
C ILE A 236 0.27 14.66 6.81
N GLY A 237 -0.44 15.41 7.66
CA GLY A 237 -1.33 14.82 8.66
C GLY A 237 -2.50 14.06 8.04
N GLN A 238 -3.07 14.61 6.96
CA GLN A 238 -4.16 13.98 6.22
C GLN A 238 -3.70 12.69 5.52
N ASP A 239 -2.52 12.68 4.90
CA ASP A 239 -1.95 11.49 4.27
C ASP A 239 -1.67 10.38 5.29
N ILE A 240 -1.19 10.73 6.49
CA ILE A 240 -0.99 9.77 7.58
C ILE A 240 -2.34 9.16 8.00
N MET A 241 -3.38 9.98 8.16
CA MET A 241 -4.71 9.49 8.53
C MET A 241 -5.31 8.58 7.44
N ILE A 242 -5.19 8.95 6.17
CA ILE A 242 -5.66 8.13 5.04
C ILE A 242 -4.95 6.78 5.02
N ARG A 243 -3.63 6.76 5.18
CA ARG A 243 -2.85 5.52 5.27
C ARG A 243 -3.28 4.67 6.47
N SER A 244 -3.47 5.30 7.63
CA SER A 244 -3.94 4.62 8.83
C SER A 244 -5.31 3.97 8.60
N PHE A 245 -6.27 4.69 8.02
CA PHE A 245 -7.60 4.17 7.73
C PHE A 245 -7.56 3.00 6.74
N ARG A 246 -6.75 3.09 5.69
CA ARG A 246 -6.54 1.98 4.75
C ARG A 246 -5.92 0.76 5.41
N THR A 247 -4.92 0.96 6.27
CA THR A 247 -4.31 -0.13 7.04
C THR A 247 -5.35 -0.80 7.93
N ILE A 248 -6.12 -0.01 8.71
CA ILE A 248 -7.18 -0.54 9.56
C ILE A 248 -8.20 -1.31 8.73
N GLU A 249 -8.66 -0.76 7.59
CA GLU A 249 -9.64 -1.42 6.72
C GLU A 249 -9.16 -2.78 6.20
N THR A 250 -7.86 -2.92 5.90
CA THR A 250 -7.30 -4.21 5.46
C THR A 250 -7.21 -5.25 6.58
N GLU A 251 -7.12 -4.82 7.82
CA GLU A 251 -7.00 -5.67 9.01
C GLU A 251 -8.35 -6.03 9.65
N LEU A 252 -9.47 -5.37 9.26
CA LEU A 252 -10.80 -5.70 9.75
C LEU A 252 -11.16 -7.16 9.45
N LYS A 253 -11.68 -7.87 10.45
CA LYS A 253 -12.14 -9.26 10.32
C LYS A 253 -13.39 -9.37 9.45
N ASN A 254 -14.34 -8.45 9.63
CA ASN A 254 -15.53 -8.34 8.81
C ASN A 254 -15.38 -7.16 7.85
N ARG A 255 -15.40 -7.42 6.55
CA ARG A 255 -15.30 -6.39 5.50
C ARG A 255 -16.66 -5.94 4.96
N ASP A 256 -17.69 -6.71 5.22
CA ASP A 256 -19.06 -6.39 4.80
C ASP A 256 -19.80 -5.61 5.91
N ILE A 257 -19.31 -4.41 6.17
CA ILE A 257 -19.87 -3.48 7.16
C ILE A 257 -20.46 -2.29 6.39
N PRO A 258 -21.71 -1.89 6.67
CA PRO A 258 -22.30 -0.68 6.07
C PRO A 258 -21.39 0.53 6.26
N LEU A 259 -21.30 1.40 5.23
CA LEU A 259 -20.38 2.55 5.21
C LEU A 259 -20.50 3.42 6.45
N ASP A 260 -21.71 3.67 6.89
CA ASP A 260 -22.05 4.45 8.08
C ASP A 260 -21.34 3.92 9.35
N ARG A 261 -21.50 2.63 9.61
CA ARG A 261 -20.84 1.98 10.75
C ARG A 261 -19.32 1.85 10.53
N LYS A 262 -18.89 1.49 9.31
CA LYS A 262 -17.46 1.37 8.97
C LYS A 262 -16.73 2.67 9.25
N TRP A 263 -17.29 3.79 8.86
CA TRP A 263 -16.69 5.10 9.07
C TRP A 263 -16.45 5.42 10.55
N ALA A 264 -17.47 5.25 11.40
CA ALA A 264 -17.34 5.41 12.85
C ALA A 264 -16.31 4.42 13.45
N LEU A 265 -16.29 3.18 12.96
CA LEU A 265 -15.38 2.14 13.40
C LEU A 265 -13.92 2.46 13.07
N LEU A 266 -13.63 2.92 11.85
CA LEU A 266 -12.28 3.33 11.44
C LEU A 266 -11.75 4.46 12.32
N HIS A 267 -12.60 5.44 12.63
CA HIS A 267 -12.27 6.51 13.57
C HIS A 267 -11.99 5.99 14.99
N ALA A 268 -12.83 5.08 15.49
CA ALA A 268 -12.67 4.49 16.81
C ALA A 268 -11.38 3.68 16.94
N ILE A 269 -11.07 2.82 15.95
CA ILE A 269 -9.83 2.02 15.94
C ILE A 269 -8.61 2.93 15.76
N HIS A 270 -8.67 3.92 14.87
CA HIS A 270 -7.56 4.88 14.71
C HIS A 270 -7.20 5.58 16.02
N THR A 271 -8.20 5.96 16.80
CA THR A 271 -8.00 6.67 18.08
C THR A 271 -7.48 5.77 19.18
N THR A 272 -7.90 4.51 19.21
CA THR A 272 -7.59 3.56 20.31
C THR A 272 -6.48 2.58 19.97
N ALA A 273 -6.14 2.40 18.70
CA ALA A 273 -5.31 1.32 18.17
C ALA A 273 -5.80 -0.08 18.61
N ASP A 274 -7.13 -0.25 18.80
CA ASP A 274 -7.72 -1.44 19.39
C ASP A 274 -8.83 -2.00 18.48
N PHE A 275 -8.54 -3.14 17.83
CA PHE A 275 -9.49 -3.85 16.98
C PHE A 275 -10.66 -4.51 17.73
N GLU A 276 -10.64 -4.54 19.07
CA GLU A 276 -11.80 -4.96 19.83
C GLU A 276 -13.01 -4.02 19.61
N MET A 277 -12.78 -2.82 19.10
CA MET A 277 -13.83 -1.88 18.68
C MET A 277 -14.77 -2.47 17.63
N GLU A 278 -14.34 -3.42 16.78
CA GLU A 278 -15.25 -4.14 15.86
C GLU A 278 -16.43 -4.79 16.58
N ARG A 279 -16.18 -5.30 17.78
CA ARG A 279 -17.18 -5.95 18.64
C ARG A 279 -17.90 -4.95 19.54
N LEU A 280 -17.19 -3.93 20.04
CA LEU A 280 -17.68 -3.01 21.05
C LEU A 280 -18.45 -1.81 20.50
N LEU A 281 -18.20 -1.40 19.25
CA LEU A 281 -18.91 -0.27 18.66
C LEU A 281 -20.28 -0.72 18.10
N TYR A 282 -21.32 -0.34 18.79
CA TYR A 282 -22.70 -0.43 18.33
C TYR A 282 -23.10 0.90 17.68
N THR A 283 -23.74 0.84 16.53
CA THR A 283 -24.36 1.98 15.86
C THR A 283 -25.74 1.58 15.39
N ASP A 284 -26.75 2.43 15.59
CA ASP A 284 -28.02 2.23 14.89
C ASP A 284 -27.81 2.36 13.38
N PRO A 285 -28.62 1.70 12.56
CA PRO A 285 -28.54 1.85 11.11
C PRO A 285 -28.64 3.32 10.68
N ASN A 286 -27.70 3.77 9.85
CA ASN A 286 -27.62 5.15 9.34
C ASN A 286 -27.50 6.24 10.40
N ALA A 287 -27.04 5.92 11.63
CA ALA A 287 -26.96 6.90 12.71
C ALA A 287 -25.98 8.04 12.40
N VAL A 288 -24.83 7.74 11.82
CA VAL A 288 -23.83 8.77 11.47
C VAL A 288 -24.34 9.67 10.35
N ALA A 289 -24.92 9.06 9.30
CA ALA A 289 -25.49 9.77 8.17
C ALA A 289 -26.65 10.69 8.59
N SER A 290 -27.60 10.16 9.37
CA SER A 290 -28.77 10.93 9.81
C SER A 290 -28.42 12.08 10.73
N LEU A 291 -27.45 11.90 11.64
CA LEU A 291 -26.94 12.99 12.50
C LEU A 291 -26.21 14.05 11.70
N TYR A 292 -25.39 13.64 10.71
CA TYR A 292 -24.78 14.61 9.80
C TYR A 292 -25.82 15.40 9.01
N ASP A 293 -26.86 14.74 8.47
CA ASP A 293 -27.93 15.40 7.73
C ASP A 293 -28.74 16.36 8.62
N ALA A 294 -28.99 16.01 9.88
CA ALA A 294 -29.64 16.90 10.84
C ALA A 294 -28.78 18.16 11.08
N ILE A 295 -27.47 18.01 11.18
CA ILE A 295 -26.53 19.14 11.29
C ILE A 295 -26.58 20.00 10.02
N ARG A 296 -26.43 19.39 8.84
CA ARG A 296 -26.40 20.07 7.55
C ARG A 296 -27.66 20.84 7.24
N THR A 297 -28.81 20.30 7.62
CA THR A 297 -30.12 20.94 7.41
C THR A 297 -30.48 21.97 8.47
N GLY A 298 -29.70 22.08 9.54
CA GLY A 298 -29.93 23.02 10.63
C GLY A 298 -30.90 22.54 11.70
N ASN A 299 -31.32 21.28 11.62
CA ASN A 299 -32.18 20.66 12.64
C ASN A 299 -31.42 20.26 13.91
N LEU A 300 -30.09 20.21 13.85
CA LEU A 300 -29.18 19.99 14.98
C LEU A 300 -28.13 21.09 15.02
N ARG A 301 -28.14 21.94 16.06
CA ARG A 301 -27.26 23.09 16.23
C ARG A 301 -26.41 23.02 17.46
N THR A 302 -26.76 22.18 18.43
CA THR A 302 -26.08 22.10 19.71
C THR A 302 -25.61 20.69 20.01
N ILE A 303 -24.34 20.55 20.38
CA ILE A 303 -23.75 19.34 20.94
C ILE A 303 -23.49 19.58 22.41
N VAL A 304 -23.98 18.71 23.28
CA VAL A 304 -23.78 18.78 24.73
C VAL A 304 -22.82 17.66 25.15
N THR A 305 -21.76 18.00 25.86
CA THR A 305 -20.82 17.01 26.40
C THR A 305 -20.91 16.94 27.93
N ASP A 306 -20.67 15.75 28.49
CA ASP A 306 -20.66 15.50 29.95
C ASP A 306 -19.46 16.17 30.65
N VAL A 307 -18.32 16.27 29.94
CA VAL A 307 -17.09 16.86 30.49
C VAL A 307 -16.37 17.72 29.43
N THR A 308 -15.60 18.71 29.89
CA THR A 308 -14.84 19.64 29.03
C THR A 308 -13.80 18.94 28.16
N MET A 309 -13.24 17.83 28.63
CA MET A 309 -12.27 17.04 27.86
C MET A 309 -12.89 16.49 26.57
N ALA A 310 -14.14 16.03 26.60
CA ALA A 310 -14.84 15.58 25.39
C ALA A 310 -15.08 16.75 24.44
N ALA A 311 -15.53 17.91 24.95
CA ALA A 311 -15.73 19.12 24.15
C ALA A 311 -14.44 19.58 23.46
N SER A 312 -13.30 19.52 24.16
CA SER A 312 -12.00 19.95 23.64
C SER A 312 -11.47 19.10 22.49
N GLY A 313 -11.90 17.83 22.38
CA GLY A 313 -11.51 16.91 21.31
C GLY A 313 -12.32 17.08 20.02
N ILE A 314 -13.40 17.84 20.04
CA ILE A 314 -14.24 18.05 18.85
C ILE A 314 -13.63 19.14 17.98
N ARG A 315 -13.55 18.91 16.66
CA ARG A 315 -12.87 19.77 15.68
C ARG A 315 -13.56 21.11 15.53
N LYS A 316 -12.88 22.18 15.94
CA LYS A 316 -13.41 23.56 15.92
C LYS A 316 -13.71 24.04 14.51
N GLY A 317 -12.85 23.75 13.54
CA GLY A 317 -13.06 24.16 12.14
C GLY A 317 -14.32 23.54 11.54
N ALA A 318 -14.58 22.25 11.81
CA ALA A 318 -15.82 21.59 11.37
C ALA A 318 -17.07 22.18 12.02
N LEU A 319 -17.00 22.48 13.32
CA LEU A 319 -18.10 23.15 14.06
C LEU A 319 -18.43 24.51 13.46
N GLN A 320 -17.42 25.36 13.20
CA GLN A 320 -17.61 26.66 12.60
C GLN A 320 -18.23 26.60 11.20
N ARG A 321 -17.70 25.69 10.36
CA ARG A 321 -18.21 25.50 9.00
C ARG A 321 -19.66 25.05 8.97
N LEU A 322 -20.06 24.17 9.89
CA LEU A 322 -21.40 23.61 9.97
C LEU A 322 -22.38 24.44 10.83
N GLY A 323 -21.90 25.48 11.48
CA GLY A 323 -22.71 26.35 12.34
C GLY A 323 -23.26 25.61 13.57
N VAL A 324 -22.45 24.74 14.18
CA VAL A 324 -22.79 23.97 15.38
C VAL A 324 -21.99 24.46 16.57
N GLU A 325 -22.63 24.59 17.72
CA GLU A 325 -21.96 24.92 18.97
C GLU A 325 -21.79 23.70 19.87
N VAL A 326 -20.73 23.69 20.69
CA VAL A 326 -20.50 22.67 21.72
C VAL A 326 -20.62 23.32 23.08
N LYS A 327 -21.46 22.73 23.94
CA LYS A 327 -21.69 23.18 25.33
C LYS A 327 -21.31 22.10 26.32
N CYS A 328 -20.73 22.53 27.42
CA CYS A 328 -20.44 21.69 28.59
C CYS A 328 -20.79 22.48 29.83
N TYR A 329 -21.76 22.00 30.55
CA TYR A 329 -22.31 22.70 31.75
C TYR A 329 -21.58 22.37 33.05
N LEU A 330 -20.54 21.51 33.01
CA LEU A 330 -19.84 21.04 34.24
C LEU A 330 -19.30 22.16 35.11
N ASN A 331 -18.91 23.30 34.54
CA ASN A 331 -18.35 24.45 35.23
C ASN A 331 -19.34 25.61 35.41
N ASP A 332 -20.63 25.44 35.08
CA ASP A 332 -21.65 26.43 35.29
C ASP A 332 -21.95 26.55 36.83
N GLU A 333 -22.04 27.77 37.32
CA GLU A 333 -22.28 28.03 38.75
C GLU A 333 -23.59 27.42 39.24
N ARG A 334 -24.64 27.46 38.42
CA ARG A 334 -25.96 26.86 38.68
C ARG A 334 -25.90 25.35 38.94
N VAL A 335 -24.94 24.70 38.28
CA VAL A 335 -24.70 23.24 38.39
C VAL A 335 -24.18 22.90 39.79
N ALA A 336 -23.28 23.70 40.36
CA ALA A 336 -22.74 23.48 41.69
C ALA A 336 -23.84 23.55 42.77
N GLU A 337 -24.70 24.55 42.69
CA GLU A 337 -25.84 24.74 43.59
C GLU A 337 -26.87 23.60 43.47
N MET A 338 -27.21 23.25 42.21
CA MET A 338 -28.15 22.17 41.93
C MET A 338 -27.62 20.81 42.43
N ALA A 339 -26.34 20.51 42.23
CA ALA A 339 -25.72 19.30 42.70
C ALA A 339 -25.81 19.15 44.22
N THR A 340 -25.48 20.24 44.94
CA THR A 340 -25.51 20.25 46.39
C THR A 340 -26.94 20.16 46.96
N SER A 341 -27.87 20.95 46.40
CA SER A 341 -29.25 21.00 46.90
C SER A 341 -30.04 19.72 46.63
N LYS A 342 -29.74 19.01 45.55
CA LYS A 342 -30.43 17.78 45.14
C LYS A 342 -29.69 16.49 45.47
N GLY A 343 -28.48 16.59 46.06
CA GLY A 343 -27.65 15.41 46.42
C GLY A 343 -27.25 14.56 45.22
N ILE A 344 -26.96 15.19 44.03
CA ILE A 344 -26.60 14.53 42.78
C ILE A 344 -25.20 14.95 42.35
N THR A 345 -24.61 14.24 41.38
CA THR A 345 -23.31 14.59 40.85
C THR A 345 -23.41 15.86 40.01
N ARG A 346 -22.28 16.63 39.89
CA ARG A 346 -22.22 17.83 39.04
C ARG A 346 -22.53 17.49 37.57
N THR A 347 -22.12 16.34 37.09
CA THR A 347 -22.41 15.89 35.71
C THR A 347 -23.89 15.59 35.49
N GLN A 348 -24.60 15.03 36.50
CA GLN A 348 -26.08 14.89 36.46
C GLN A 348 -26.78 16.24 36.45
N ALA A 349 -26.37 17.16 37.32
CA ALA A 349 -26.92 18.51 37.36
C ALA A 349 -26.67 19.25 36.04
N GLY A 350 -25.49 19.10 35.43
CA GLY A 350 -25.16 19.68 34.14
C GLY A 350 -26.05 19.16 33.00
N ILE A 351 -26.38 17.85 32.99
CA ILE A 351 -27.32 17.31 32.01
C ILE A 351 -28.74 17.80 32.21
N ARG A 352 -29.21 17.97 33.46
CA ARG A 352 -30.53 18.58 33.73
C ARG A 352 -30.61 19.98 33.16
N LEU A 353 -29.62 20.82 33.43
CA LEU A 353 -29.56 22.17 32.89
C LEU A 353 -29.45 22.20 31.38
N ALA A 354 -28.63 21.31 30.81
CA ALA A 354 -28.49 21.17 29.35
C ALA A 354 -29.82 20.78 28.68
N VAL A 355 -30.60 19.87 29.28
CA VAL A 355 -31.91 19.47 28.73
C VAL A 355 -32.93 20.59 28.88
N GLU A 356 -32.89 21.40 29.93
CA GLU A 356 -33.77 22.59 30.07
C GLU A 356 -33.51 23.63 28.94
N GLU A 357 -32.26 23.81 28.54
CA GLU A 357 -31.87 24.79 27.51
C GLU A 357 -31.86 24.22 26.06
N HIS A 358 -31.49 22.93 25.90
CA HIS A 358 -31.30 22.26 24.60
C HIS A 358 -31.84 20.81 24.65
N PRO A 359 -33.13 20.60 24.75
CA PRO A 359 -33.74 19.26 24.88
C PRO A 359 -33.54 18.37 23.65
N ASP A 360 -33.23 18.96 22.50
CA ASP A 360 -33.05 18.36 21.19
C ASP A 360 -31.59 18.27 20.73
N ALA A 361 -30.62 18.53 21.62
CA ALA A 361 -29.20 18.45 21.31
C ALA A 361 -28.70 17.04 20.99
N LEU A 362 -27.52 16.93 20.39
CA LEU A 362 -26.72 15.71 20.39
C LEU A 362 -25.98 15.59 21.73
N PHE A 363 -26.33 14.61 22.53
CA PHE A 363 -25.70 14.39 23.84
C PHE A 363 -24.53 13.40 23.74
N VAL A 364 -23.40 13.79 24.29
CA VAL A 364 -22.12 13.06 24.14
C VAL A 364 -21.52 12.78 25.52
N PHE A 365 -21.33 11.51 25.82
CA PHE A 365 -20.83 11.03 27.10
C PHE A 365 -19.50 10.31 26.93
N GLY A 366 -18.45 10.88 27.51
CA GLY A 366 -17.10 10.30 27.45
C GLY A 366 -16.56 9.83 28.80
N ASN A 367 -17.16 10.31 29.91
CA ASN A 367 -16.60 10.04 31.24
C ASN A 367 -17.65 9.64 32.27
N ALA A 368 -18.83 10.25 32.30
CA ALA A 368 -19.76 10.18 33.41
C ALA A 368 -20.96 9.25 33.14
N PRO A 369 -20.95 7.99 33.66
CA PRO A 369 -22.10 7.08 33.53
C PRO A 369 -23.38 7.65 34.18
N THR A 370 -23.23 8.32 35.33
CA THR A 370 -24.37 8.93 36.04
C THR A 370 -25.06 10.03 35.24
N ALA A 371 -24.32 10.77 34.41
CA ALA A 371 -24.86 11.78 33.53
C ALA A 371 -25.69 11.12 32.37
N LEU A 372 -25.20 10.01 31.84
CA LEU A 372 -25.94 9.23 30.81
C LEU A 372 -27.23 8.63 31.40
N MET A 373 -27.18 8.08 32.61
CA MET A 373 -28.36 7.58 33.31
C MET A 373 -29.39 8.70 33.54
N GLU A 374 -28.94 9.88 33.93
CA GLU A 374 -29.80 11.06 34.13
C GLU A 374 -30.52 11.45 32.82
N LEU A 375 -29.79 11.47 31.66
CA LEU A 375 -30.41 11.72 30.38
C LEU A 375 -31.49 10.66 30.04
N CYS A 376 -31.19 9.38 30.29
CA CYS A 376 -32.15 8.30 30.04
C CYS A 376 -33.44 8.49 30.88
N ASP A 377 -33.31 8.92 32.13
CA ASP A 377 -34.45 9.22 32.99
C ASP A 377 -35.26 10.44 32.52
N LEU A 378 -34.58 11.47 32.01
CA LEU A 378 -35.24 12.65 31.44
C LEU A 378 -35.99 12.32 30.15
N ILE A 379 -35.43 11.46 29.29
CA ILE A 379 -36.13 10.97 28.09
C ILE A 379 -37.40 10.19 28.47
N ARG A 380 -37.30 9.28 29.41
CA ARG A 380 -38.45 8.51 29.90
C ARG A 380 -39.56 9.37 30.49
N LYS A 381 -39.20 10.52 31.06
CA LYS A 381 -40.16 11.49 31.61
C LYS A 381 -40.64 12.51 30.57
N GLU A 382 -40.32 12.26 29.28
CA GLU A 382 -40.65 13.14 28.15
C GLU A 382 -40.14 14.60 28.27
N LYS A 383 -39.05 14.78 29.04
CA LYS A 383 -38.41 16.10 29.23
C LYS A 383 -37.30 16.38 28.25
N ALA A 384 -36.77 15.33 27.59
CA ALA A 384 -35.73 15.42 26.57
C ALA A 384 -36.13 14.64 25.33
N GLN A 385 -35.82 15.20 24.15
CA GLN A 385 -35.97 14.56 22.84
C GLN A 385 -34.69 14.71 22.03
N PRO A 386 -33.58 14.08 22.46
CA PRO A 386 -32.28 14.25 21.84
C PRO A 386 -32.31 13.94 20.35
N ALA A 387 -31.61 14.76 19.53
CA ALA A 387 -31.35 14.44 18.14
C ALA A 387 -30.49 13.19 17.99
N GLY A 388 -29.66 12.88 18.99
CA GLY A 388 -28.87 11.66 19.06
C GLY A 388 -28.08 11.51 20.36
N ILE A 389 -27.47 10.33 20.54
CA ILE A 389 -26.66 10.01 21.72
C ILE A 389 -25.35 9.36 21.29
N VAL A 390 -24.22 9.89 21.78
CA VAL A 390 -22.92 9.23 21.71
C VAL A 390 -22.57 8.75 23.14
N ALA A 391 -22.66 7.44 23.37
CA ALA A 391 -22.47 6.82 24.67
C ALA A 391 -21.16 6.06 24.75
N ALA A 392 -20.10 6.73 25.21
CA ALA A 392 -18.77 6.17 25.39
C ALA A 392 -18.16 6.44 26.80
N PRO A 393 -18.95 6.47 27.90
CA PRO A 393 -18.34 6.61 29.22
C PRO A 393 -17.41 5.42 29.50
N VAL A 394 -16.32 5.67 30.25
CA VAL A 394 -15.30 4.69 30.63
C VAL A 394 -15.33 4.45 32.15
N GLY A 395 -15.07 3.23 32.60
CA GLY A 395 -14.91 2.93 34.00
C GLY A 395 -15.48 1.58 34.44
N PHE A 396 -15.69 1.42 35.75
CA PHE A 396 -16.01 0.13 36.34
C PHE A 396 -17.34 0.10 37.13
N VAL A 397 -17.92 1.27 37.43
CA VAL A 397 -19.15 1.40 38.20
C VAL A 397 -20.23 2.03 37.32
N HIS A 398 -21.35 1.35 37.18
CA HIS A 398 -22.52 1.78 36.41
C HIS A 398 -22.27 2.07 34.91
N VAL A 399 -21.07 1.77 34.37
CA VAL A 399 -20.73 2.10 32.97
C VAL A 399 -21.53 1.27 32.00
N GLU A 400 -21.51 -0.04 32.14
CA GLU A 400 -22.24 -0.95 31.21
C GLU A 400 -23.75 -0.76 31.36
N GLU A 401 -24.23 -0.60 32.61
CA GLU A 401 -25.63 -0.33 32.89
C GLU A 401 -26.12 0.95 32.18
N SER A 402 -25.40 2.06 32.36
CA SER A 402 -25.76 3.34 31.74
C SER A 402 -25.88 3.25 30.21
N LYS A 403 -25.00 2.48 29.56
CA LYS A 403 -25.03 2.25 28.11
C LYS A 403 -26.24 1.41 27.69
N HIS A 404 -26.54 0.35 28.45
CA HIS A 404 -27.71 -0.48 28.18
C HIS A 404 -29.02 0.30 28.33
N MET A 405 -29.10 1.25 29.25
CA MET A 405 -30.30 2.11 29.43
C MET A 405 -30.63 2.93 28.17
N THR A 406 -29.70 3.17 27.27
CA THR A 406 -29.95 3.90 26.00
C THR A 406 -30.62 3.06 24.92
N LYS A 407 -30.44 1.72 24.94
CA LYS A 407 -30.88 0.82 23.87
C LYS A 407 -32.40 0.83 23.60
N PRO A 408 -33.27 0.95 24.62
CA PRO A 408 -34.73 1.00 24.39
C PRO A 408 -35.22 2.21 23.57
N PHE A 409 -34.43 3.27 23.46
CA PHE A 409 -34.82 4.48 22.73
C PHE A 409 -34.62 4.33 21.22
N THR A 410 -35.37 3.46 20.57
CA THR A 410 -35.15 3.07 19.16
C THR A 410 -35.34 4.20 18.13
N ARG A 411 -35.99 5.30 18.52
CA ARG A 411 -36.21 6.47 17.63
C ARG A 411 -35.08 7.48 17.69
N ILE A 412 -34.16 7.35 18.66
CA ILE A 412 -33.03 8.26 18.85
C ILE A 412 -31.77 7.61 18.24
N PRO A 413 -31.19 8.17 17.19
CA PRO A 413 -29.92 7.67 16.62
C PRO A 413 -28.82 7.62 17.66
N LYS A 414 -28.10 6.51 17.73
CA LYS A 414 -27.05 6.39 18.76
C LYS A 414 -25.84 5.62 18.27
N LEU A 415 -24.69 6.03 18.83
CA LEU A 415 -23.41 5.34 18.78
C LEU A 415 -23.02 4.97 20.21
N ILE A 416 -22.76 3.69 20.47
CA ILE A 416 -22.46 3.18 21.82
C ILE A 416 -21.17 2.40 21.76
N VAL A 417 -20.23 2.72 22.64
CA VAL A 417 -19.06 1.86 22.89
C VAL A 417 -19.41 0.91 24.05
N GLU A 418 -19.77 -0.31 23.74
CA GLU A 418 -20.22 -1.31 24.71
C GLU A 418 -19.13 -1.70 25.72
N GLY A 419 -19.53 -2.35 26.81
CA GLY A 419 -18.62 -2.77 27.88
C GLY A 419 -18.03 -1.60 28.66
N ARG A 420 -16.86 -1.80 29.24
CA ARG A 420 -16.19 -0.84 30.16
C ARG A 420 -15.29 0.16 29.43
N LYS A 421 -14.93 -0.12 28.18
CA LYS A 421 -14.09 0.76 27.34
C LYS A 421 -14.87 2.00 26.90
N GLY A 422 -14.14 3.07 26.67
CA GLY A 422 -14.69 4.37 26.31
C GLY A 422 -13.67 5.48 26.55
N GLY A 423 -14.15 6.65 26.86
CA GLY A 423 -13.33 7.81 27.23
C GLY A 423 -13.67 9.06 26.43
N SER A 424 -13.33 10.22 26.96
CA SER A 424 -13.62 11.52 26.35
C SER A 424 -13.02 11.66 24.95
N ASN A 425 -11.83 11.11 24.73
CA ASN A 425 -11.18 11.11 23.41
C ASN A 425 -11.98 10.30 22.40
N LEU A 426 -12.42 9.10 22.77
CA LEU A 426 -13.21 8.24 21.89
C LEU A 426 -14.60 8.85 21.60
N ALA A 427 -15.25 9.44 22.61
CA ALA A 427 -16.51 10.16 22.45
C ALA A 427 -16.37 11.32 21.45
N ALA A 428 -15.34 12.16 21.60
CA ALA A 428 -15.05 13.26 20.68
C ALA A 428 -14.73 12.75 19.25
N THR A 429 -14.01 11.64 19.15
CA THR A 429 -13.69 11.01 17.87
C THR A 429 -14.95 10.54 17.11
N LEU A 430 -15.92 9.95 17.82
CA LEU A 430 -17.19 9.54 17.20
C LEU A 430 -18.00 10.75 16.72
N VAL A 431 -17.97 11.87 17.46
CA VAL A 431 -18.55 13.14 17.00
C VAL A 431 -17.81 13.65 15.75
N ASN A 432 -16.49 13.59 15.74
CA ASN A 432 -15.70 14.01 14.57
C ASN A 432 -16.01 13.13 13.34
N ALA A 433 -16.28 11.83 13.53
CA ALA A 433 -16.75 10.96 12.45
C ALA A 433 -18.10 11.42 11.87
N ILE A 434 -19.03 11.88 12.73
CA ILE A 434 -20.30 12.47 12.27
C ILE A 434 -20.03 13.75 11.47
N LEU A 435 -19.23 14.67 12.00
CA LEU A 435 -18.96 15.98 11.37
C LEU A 435 -18.24 15.89 10.00
N CYS A 436 -17.49 14.80 9.75
CA CYS A 436 -16.79 14.58 8.48
C CYS A 436 -17.34 13.39 7.65
N TYR A 437 -18.58 13.01 7.87
CA TYR A 437 -19.22 11.89 7.17
C TYR A 437 -19.21 11.98 5.63
N PRO A 438 -19.31 13.17 4.98
CA PRO A 438 -19.18 13.27 3.52
C PRO A 438 -17.87 12.76 2.94
N ASP A 439 -16.83 12.65 3.76
CA ASP A 439 -15.51 12.17 3.36
C ASP A 439 -15.38 10.63 3.46
N ALA A 440 -16.44 9.94 3.92
CA ALA A 440 -16.42 8.50 4.21
C ALA A 440 -16.16 7.64 2.96
N GLU A 441 -16.80 7.95 1.83
CA GLU A 441 -16.64 7.18 0.59
C GLU A 441 -15.21 7.24 0.04
N GLN A 442 -14.51 8.35 0.27
CA GLN A 442 -13.15 8.56 -0.20
C GLN A 442 -12.09 8.20 0.85
N LEU A 443 -12.52 7.73 2.04
CA LEU A 443 -11.65 7.49 3.21
C LEU A 443 -10.75 8.69 3.53
N ARG A 444 -11.27 9.91 3.40
CA ARG A 444 -10.52 11.16 3.65
C ARG A 444 -10.98 11.82 4.95
N PRO A 445 -10.50 11.35 6.12
CA PRO A 445 -10.95 11.88 7.41
C PRO A 445 -10.49 13.33 7.61
N GLY A 446 -11.45 14.24 7.44
CA GLY A 446 -11.31 15.64 7.80
C GLY A 446 -10.44 16.50 6.90
N ARG A 447 -11.06 17.47 6.24
CA ARG A 447 -10.35 18.47 5.40
C ARG A 447 -9.71 19.60 6.19
N ASP A 448 -9.99 19.66 7.49
CA ASP A 448 -9.63 20.82 8.33
C ASP A 448 -8.62 20.38 9.41
N VAL A 449 -7.39 20.09 9.00
CA VAL A 449 -6.26 20.02 9.92
C VAL A 449 -5.34 21.18 9.62
#